data_1176cd01d113a9913ac562a0374e0efa
#
_entry.id   1176cd01d113a9913ac562a0374e0efa
#
_cell.length_a   1.000
_cell.length_b   1.000
_cell.length_c   1.000
_cell.angle_alpha   90.00
_cell.angle_beta   90.00
_cell.angle_gamma   90.00
#
_symmetry.space_group_name_H-M   'P 1'
#
loop_
_entity.id
_entity.type
_entity.pdbx_description
1 polymer ?
#
loop_
_entity_poly.entity_id
_entity_poly.type
_entity_poly.pdbx_seq_one_letter_code
_entity_poly.pdbx_strand_id
1 'polypeptide(L)'
;ELKDAVKKYKPILDLRENHTDAIPDKRDILVCGGTGCTSSESLLIIENLKEEIKKAGLEDHAMVHLTGCFGFCAMGPIVKVYPDNVFYVHVKPDDAKEIVESHIGRNEVVERLLFEEPALDYKKVQKHEDMQFYKKQLRIALRNCGHINPEDISEYIANDGYLALAKCLEEMTPQQVIDEMKKSGLRGRG
;
A
#
# COMPACT_ATOMS: atom_id res chain seq x y z
N GLU A 1 10.21 -21.74 -13.89
CA GLU A 1 9.90 -21.79 -12.44
C GLU A 1 9.59 -20.41 -11.84
N LEU A 2 10.53 -19.41 -11.87
CA LEU A 2 10.24 -18.09 -11.27
C LEU A 2 9.13 -17.34 -12.01
N LYS A 3 9.13 -17.33 -13.34
CA LYS A 3 8.05 -16.72 -14.16
C LYS A 3 6.70 -17.40 -13.93
N ASP A 4 6.67 -18.67 -13.61
CA ASP A 4 5.44 -19.37 -13.27
C ASP A 4 4.95 -19.00 -11.86
N ALA A 5 5.90 -18.78 -10.93
CA ALA A 5 5.58 -18.27 -9.60
C ALA A 5 5.01 -16.83 -9.67
N VAL A 6 5.57 -15.96 -10.52
CA VAL A 6 4.99 -14.61 -10.76
C VAL A 6 3.54 -14.72 -11.22
N LYS A 7 3.26 -15.55 -12.22
CA LYS A 7 1.88 -15.75 -12.71
C LYS A 7 0.96 -16.31 -11.64
N LYS A 8 1.46 -17.22 -10.81
CA LYS A 8 0.69 -17.85 -9.71
C LYS A 8 0.28 -16.82 -8.65
N TYR A 9 1.17 -15.90 -8.31
CA TYR A 9 0.93 -14.93 -7.22
C TYR A 9 0.33 -13.60 -7.69
N LYS A 10 0.39 -13.28 -8.99
CA LYS A 10 -0.15 -12.03 -9.54
C LYS A 10 -1.58 -11.71 -9.07
N PRO A 11 -2.53 -12.66 -8.99
CA PRO A 11 -3.88 -12.39 -8.52
C PRO A 11 -4.00 -11.83 -7.10
N ILE A 12 -2.97 -11.97 -6.25
CA ILE A 12 -2.95 -11.36 -4.91
C ILE A 12 -3.07 -9.84 -5.00
N LEU A 13 -2.54 -9.25 -6.06
CA LEU A 13 -2.52 -7.79 -6.26
C LEU A 13 -3.73 -7.27 -7.05
N ASP A 14 -4.52 -8.14 -7.67
CA ASP A 14 -5.62 -7.73 -8.54
C ASP A 14 -6.61 -6.80 -7.85
N LEU A 15 -6.91 -7.06 -6.56
CA LEU A 15 -7.78 -6.22 -5.75
C LEU A 15 -7.25 -4.78 -5.59
N ARG A 16 -5.92 -4.61 -5.60
CA ARG A 16 -5.26 -3.31 -5.42
C ARG A 16 -4.94 -2.61 -6.75
N GLU A 17 -4.61 -3.39 -7.80
CA GLU A 17 -4.19 -2.85 -9.10
C GLU A 17 -5.38 -2.40 -9.98
N ASN A 18 -6.44 -3.18 -9.98
CA ASN A 18 -7.51 -2.99 -10.95
C ASN A 18 -8.63 -2.06 -10.48
N HIS A 19 -8.66 -1.70 -9.18
CA HIS A 19 -9.74 -0.90 -8.58
C HIS A 19 -11.13 -1.37 -9.04
N THR A 20 -11.26 -2.67 -9.32
CA THR A 20 -12.49 -3.26 -9.83
C THR A 20 -13.30 -3.82 -8.68
N ASP A 21 -14.60 -3.71 -8.77
CA ASP A 21 -15.56 -4.40 -7.91
C ASP A 21 -15.53 -5.93 -8.13
N ALA A 22 -14.43 -6.47 -8.64
CA ALA A 22 -14.29 -7.88 -9.03
C ALA A 22 -14.48 -8.85 -7.85
N ILE A 23 -14.34 -8.35 -6.61
CA ILE A 23 -14.71 -9.06 -5.39
C ILE A 23 -15.45 -8.05 -4.52
N PRO A 24 -16.75 -7.80 -4.76
CA PRO A 24 -17.52 -6.71 -4.14
C PRO A 24 -17.50 -6.70 -2.62
N ASP A 25 -17.28 -7.88 -2.01
CA ASP A 25 -17.36 -8.07 -0.57
C ASP A 25 -15.99 -8.12 0.12
N LYS A 26 -14.87 -7.98 -0.61
CA LYS A 26 -13.54 -8.04 0.00
C LYS A 26 -12.86 -6.67 0.01
N ARG A 27 -12.26 -6.36 1.16
CA ARG A 27 -11.45 -5.16 1.38
C ARG A 27 -10.04 -5.54 1.79
N ASP A 28 -9.06 -4.83 1.28
CA ASP A 28 -7.66 -4.93 1.68
C ASP A 28 -7.19 -3.61 2.27
N ILE A 29 -6.84 -3.63 3.54
CA ILE A 29 -6.51 -2.45 4.32
C ILE A 29 -5.00 -2.39 4.52
N LEU A 30 -4.36 -1.41 3.91
CA LEU A 30 -2.92 -1.18 4.04
C LEU A 30 -2.65 -0.04 5.03
N VAL A 31 -1.88 -0.33 6.06
CA VAL A 31 -1.47 0.65 7.08
C VAL A 31 0.01 0.99 6.90
N CYS A 32 0.33 2.27 6.89
CA CYS A 32 1.70 2.77 6.70
C CYS A 32 2.64 2.30 7.83
N GLY A 33 3.70 1.57 7.46
CA GLY A 33 4.78 1.12 8.35
C GLY A 33 6.03 2.00 8.30
N GLY A 34 5.96 3.21 7.74
CA GLY A 34 7.07 4.16 7.78
C GLY A 34 7.36 4.60 9.21
N THR A 35 8.63 4.90 9.53
CA THR A 35 9.12 5.23 10.88
C THR A 35 8.23 6.27 11.60
N GLY A 36 7.83 7.34 10.91
CA GLY A 36 6.96 8.38 11.48
C GLY A 36 5.58 7.84 11.86
N CYS A 37 4.96 7.02 11.02
CA CYS A 37 3.67 6.41 11.31
C CYS A 37 3.78 5.37 12.44
N THR A 38 4.87 4.58 12.46
CA THR A 38 5.13 3.62 13.53
C THR A 38 5.32 4.32 14.88
N SER A 39 6.05 5.45 14.91
CA SER A 39 6.19 6.28 16.11
C SER A 39 4.86 6.92 16.57
N SER A 40 3.89 6.99 15.68
CA SER A 40 2.52 7.48 15.93
C SER A 40 1.50 6.33 16.00
N GLU A 41 1.93 5.18 16.52
CA GLU A 41 1.09 4.03 16.86
C GLU A 41 0.43 3.30 15.69
N SER A 42 1.00 3.35 14.47
CA SER A 42 0.40 2.64 13.33
C SER A 42 0.31 1.11 13.52
N LEU A 43 1.20 0.51 14.31
CA LEU A 43 1.12 -0.91 14.64
C LEU A 43 -0.09 -1.21 15.53
N LEU A 44 -0.41 -0.35 16.48
CA LEU A 44 -1.61 -0.47 17.31
C LEU A 44 -2.89 -0.27 16.48
N ILE A 45 -2.84 0.61 15.46
CA ILE A 45 -3.94 0.74 14.48
C ILE A 45 -4.19 -0.59 13.77
N ILE A 46 -3.14 -1.31 13.34
CA ILE A 46 -3.25 -2.62 12.70
C ILE A 46 -3.91 -3.64 13.65
N GLU A 47 -3.45 -3.68 14.90
CA GLU A 47 -4.01 -4.59 15.92
C GLU A 47 -5.49 -4.31 16.16
N ASN A 48 -5.86 -3.05 16.39
CA ASN A 48 -7.23 -2.64 16.61
C ASN A 48 -8.14 -2.91 15.40
N LEU A 49 -7.67 -2.63 14.18
CA LEU A 49 -8.43 -2.97 12.96
C LEU A 49 -8.71 -4.47 12.87
N LYS A 50 -7.71 -5.32 13.14
CA LYS A 50 -7.89 -6.78 13.14
C LYS A 50 -8.87 -7.24 14.21
N GLU A 51 -8.80 -6.66 15.41
CA GLU A 51 -9.73 -6.97 16.48
C GLU A 51 -11.17 -6.55 16.15
N GLU A 52 -11.38 -5.34 15.64
CA GLU A 52 -12.70 -4.84 15.28
C GLU A 52 -13.32 -5.61 14.12
N ILE A 53 -12.52 -5.99 13.10
CA ILE A 53 -12.96 -6.89 12.01
C ILE A 53 -13.43 -8.22 12.58
N LYS A 54 -12.68 -8.81 13.52
CA LYS A 54 -13.06 -10.06 14.18
C LYS A 54 -14.32 -9.91 15.02
N LYS A 55 -14.44 -8.83 15.80
CA LYS A 55 -15.66 -8.56 16.61
C LYS A 55 -16.90 -8.38 15.73
N ALA A 56 -16.73 -7.81 14.54
CA ALA A 56 -17.80 -7.62 13.55
C ALA A 56 -18.11 -8.88 12.73
N GLY A 57 -17.32 -9.96 12.84
CA GLY A 57 -17.47 -11.17 12.01
C GLY A 57 -17.16 -10.95 10.52
N LEU A 58 -16.24 -10.03 10.22
CA LEU A 58 -15.89 -9.61 8.86
C LEU A 58 -14.53 -10.16 8.38
N GLU A 59 -13.99 -11.22 9.02
CA GLU A 59 -12.67 -11.79 8.70
C GLU A 59 -12.59 -12.33 7.26
N ASP A 60 -13.68 -12.80 6.71
CA ASP A 60 -13.75 -13.25 5.31
C ASP A 60 -13.88 -12.08 4.31
N HIS A 61 -14.22 -10.88 4.80
CA HIS A 61 -14.49 -9.68 4.00
C HIS A 61 -13.37 -8.64 4.06
N ALA A 62 -12.50 -8.67 5.07
CA ALA A 62 -11.44 -7.69 5.20
C ALA A 62 -10.14 -8.28 5.72
N MET A 63 -9.02 -7.84 5.13
CA MET A 63 -7.66 -8.14 5.57
C MET A 63 -6.91 -6.86 5.90
N VAL A 64 -5.99 -6.92 6.88
CA VAL A 64 -5.17 -5.77 7.29
C VAL A 64 -3.71 -6.14 7.20
N HIS A 65 -2.95 -5.35 6.45
CA HIS A 65 -1.52 -5.53 6.23
C HIS A 65 -0.72 -4.26 6.52
N LEU A 66 0.52 -4.45 6.95
CA LEU A 66 1.51 -3.41 6.94
C LEU A 66 1.93 -3.13 5.49
N THR A 67 2.22 -1.87 5.16
CA THR A 67 2.84 -1.51 3.88
C THR A 67 4.02 -0.56 4.08
N GLY A 68 4.81 -0.34 3.04
CA GLY A 68 5.88 0.65 3.04
C GLY A 68 5.37 2.09 3.18
N CYS A 69 6.30 3.03 3.33
CA CYS A 69 5.98 4.44 3.54
C CYS A 69 5.31 5.08 2.31
N PHE A 70 4.15 5.68 2.51
CA PHE A 70 3.48 6.46 1.46
C PHE A 70 4.21 7.75 1.07
N GLY A 71 5.20 8.19 1.87
CA GLY A 71 5.93 9.43 1.62
C GLY A 71 5.20 10.70 2.07
N PHE A 72 4.08 10.58 2.77
CA PHE A 72 3.25 11.69 3.23
C PHE A 72 3.22 11.77 4.76
N CYS A 73 4.41 11.77 5.36
CA CYS A 73 4.59 11.64 6.82
C CYS A 73 3.90 12.73 7.64
N ALA A 74 3.77 13.96 7.11
CA ALA A 74 3.05 15.03 7.78
C ALA A 74 1.58 14.71 8.05
N MET A 75 1.01 13.79 7.29
CA MET A 75 -0.41 13.37 7.38
C MET A 75 -0.58 11.98 8.02
N GLY A 76 0.52 11.39 8.51
CA GLY A 76 0.46 10.08 9.18
C GLY A 76 -0.19 10.13 10.57
N PRO A 77 -0.60 8.97 11.09
CA PRO A 77 -0.69 7.65 10.45
C PRO A 77 -1.68 7.57 9.29
N ILE A 78 -1.32 6.75 8.28
CA ILE A 78 -2.08 6.61 7.04
C ILE A 78 -2.64 5.20 6.93
N VAL A 79 -3.92 5.12 6.56
CA VAL A 79 -4.62 3.87 6.23
C VAL A 79 -5.23 3.98 4.84
N LYS A 80 -4.96 2.99 3.99
CA LYS A 80 -5.55 2.92 2.65
C LYS A 80 -6.42 1.69 2.50
N VAL A 81 -7.63 1.85 1.97
CA VAL A 81 -8.61 0.77 1.80
C VAL A 81 -8.83 0.52 0.31
N TYR A 82 -8.67 -0.72 -0.11
CA TYR A 82 -8.94 -1.21 -1.46
C TYR A 82 -10.15 -2.15 -1.48
N PRO A 83 -10.89 -2.24 -2.59
CA PRO A 83 -10.72 -1.58 -3.89
C PRO A 83 -11.23 -0.14 -3.94
N ASP A 84 -11.88 0.37 -2.89
CA ASP A 84 -12.50 1.71 -2.86
C ASP A 84 -11.47 2.83 -3.08
N ASN A 85 -10.19 2.51 -2.94
CA ASN A 85 -9.06 3.43 -3.10
C ASN A 85 -9.16 4.65 -2.17
N VAL A 86 -9.69 4.43 -0.96
CA VAL A 86 -9.85 5.46 0.06
C VAL A 86 -8.58 5.62 0.86
N PHE A 87 -8.12 6.86 1.02
CA PHE A 87 -6.88 7.23 1.68
C PHE A 87 -7.18 8.08 2.91
N TYR A 88 -7.08 7.47 4.08
CA TYR A 88 -7.29 8.10 5.37
C TYR A 88 -6.00 8.65 5.96
N VAL A 89 -6.05 9.83 6.56
CA VAL A 89 -4.93 10.54 7.17
C VAL A 89 -5.19 10.80 8.66
N HIS A 90 -4.11 11.02 9.42
CA HIS A 90 -4.17 11.30 10.87
C HIS A 90 -4.98 10.26 11.66
N VAL A 91 -4.97 9.00 11.20
CA VAL A 91 -5.73 7.92 11.83
C VAL A 91 -5.14 7.61 13.20
N LYS A 92 -6.01 7.48 14.19
CA LYS A 92 -5.68 7.10 15.57
C LYS A 92 -6.11 5.66 15.85
N PRO A 93 -5.54 4.99 16.85
CA PRO A 93 -5.96 3.64 17.24
C PRO A 93 -7.48 3.50 17.48
N ASP A 94 -8.11 4.53 18.08
CA ASP A 94 -9.56 4.53 18.38
C ASP A 94 -10.43 4.65 17.12
N ASP A 95 -9.90 5.15 16.01
CA ASP A 95 -10.62 5.28 14.74
C ASP A 95 -10.87 3.93 14.06
N ALA A 96 -10.14 2.88 14.46
CA ALA A 96 -10.27 1.54 13.91
C ALA A 96 -11.71 1.02 13.95
N LYS A 97 -12.41 1.23 15.06
CA LYS A 97 -13.80 0.84 15.21
C LYS A 97 -14.71 1.52 14.18
N GLU A 98 -14.60 2.84 14.03
CA GLU A 98 -15.43 3.58 13.09
C GLU A 98 -15.12 3.19 11.63
N ILE A 99 -13.83 2.98 11.29
CA ILE A 99 -13.44 2.51 9.95
C ILE A 99 -14.09 1.15 9.66
N VAL A 100 -14.04 0.22 10.61
CA VAL A 100 -14.63 -1.12 10.42
C VAL A 100 -16.15 -1.05 10.35
N GLU A 101 -16.82 -0.39 11.29
CA GLU A 101 -18.27 -0.32 11.33
C GLU A 101 -18.88 0.45 10.14
N SER A 102 -18.26 1.58 9.74
CA SER A 102 -18.78 2.43 8.68
C SER A 102 -18.30 1.98 7.30
N HIS A 103 -16.97 1.94 7.09
CA HIS A 103 -16.45 1.70 5.75
C HIS A 103 -16.53 0.22 5.35
N ILE A 104 -16.09 -0.69 6.24
CA ILE A 104 -16.08 -2.11 5.90
C ILE A 104 -17.49 -2.71 6.02
N GLY A 105 -18.22 -2.36 7.08
CA GLY A 105 -19.54 -2.96 7.38
C GLY A 105 -20.68 -2.34 6.58
N ARG A 106 -20.71 -1.00 6.39
CA ARG A 106 -21.80 -0.29 5.71
C ARG A 106 -21.44 0.32 4.37
N ASN A 107 -20.19 0.19 3.93
CA ASN A 107 -19.67 0.82 2.71
C ASN A 107 -19.78 2.37 2.73
N GLU A 108 -19.63 2.97 3.89
CA GLU A 108 -19.71 4.41 4.12
C GLU A 108 -18.33 4.96 4.47
N VAL A 109 -17.77 5.81 3.62
CA VAL A 109 -16.47 6.44 3.83
C VAL A 109 -16.48 7.32 5.08
N VAL A 110 -15.46 7.19 5.94
CA VAL A 110 -15.29 8.04 7.13
C VAL A 110 -14.72 9.41 6.72
N GLU A 111 -15.60 10.31 6.33
CA GLU A 111 -15.21 11.59 5.71
C GLU A 111 -14.29 12.46 6.56
N ARG A 112 -14.36 12.40 7.91
CA ARG A 112 -13.51 13.19 8.79
C ARG A 112 -12.02 12.79 8.72
N LEU A 113 -11.74 11.59 8.24
CA LEU A 113 -10.38 11.06 8.07
C LEU A 113 -9.82 11.31 6.66
N LEU A 114 -10.59 11.90 5.75
CA LEU A 114 -10.11 12.24 4.42
C LEU A 114 -9.18 13.47 4.47
N PHE A 115 -8.21 13.47 3.56
CA PHE A 115 -7.33 14.63 3.39
C PHE A 115 -8.09 15.83 2.82
N GLU A 116 -7.92 16.99 3.44
CA GLU A 116 -8.43 18.27 2.94
C GLU A 116 -7.33 18.95 2.11
N GLU A 117 -7.53 19.06 0.81
CA GLU A 117 -6.54 19.58 -0.12
C GLU A 117 -6.56 21.13 -0.13
N PRO A 118 -5.53 21.81 0.41
CA PRO A 118 -5.49 23.27 0.47
C PRO A 118 -5.56 23.93 -0.91
N ALA A 119 -4.99 23.29 -1.93
CA ALA A 119 -5.01 23.80 -3.31
C ALA A 119 -6.41 23.72 -3.98
N LEU A 120 -7.35 23.01 -3.36
CA LEU A 120 -8.73 22.86 -3.80
C LEU A 120 -9.72 23.46 -2.78
N ASP A 121 -9.33 24.52 -2.11
CA ASP A 121 -10.17 25.23 -1.14
C ASP A 121 -10.64 24.35 0.02
N TYR A 122 -9.71 23.50 0.51
CA TYR A 122 -9.93 22.49 1.58
C TYR A 122 -10.99 21.43 1.24
N LYS A 123 -11.19 21.18 -0.05
CA LYS A 123 -12.06 20.09 -0.48
C LYS A 123 -11.47 18.74 -0.09
N LYS A 124 -12.31 17.86 0.42
CA LYS A 124 -11.92 16.49 0.77
C LYS A 124 -11.55 15.66 -0.45
N VAL A 125 -10.42 14.99 -0.38
CA VAL A 125 -9.90 14.13 -1.46
C VAL A 125 -9.85 12.70 -0.96
N GLN A 126 -10.59 11.81 -1.62
CA GLN A 126 -10.68 10.41 -1.25
C GLN A 126 -9.47 9.60 -1.73
N LYS A 127 -9.06 9.82 -2.98
CA LYS A 127 -7.97 9.07 -3.63
C LYS A 127 -6.67 9.84 -3.55
N HIS A 128 -5.59 9.18 -3.12
CA HIS A 128 -4.30 9.87 -2.99
C HIS A 128 -3.74 10.33 -4.35
N GLU A 129 -4.05 9.61 -5.44
CA GLU A 129 -3.66 10.00 -6.80
C GLU A 129 -4.26 11.35 -7.20
N ASP A 130 -5.36 11.76 -6.60
CA ASP A 130 -6.01 13.05 -6.86
C ASP A 130 -5.41 14.22 -6.08
N MET A 131 -4.59 13.94 -5.07
CA MET A 131 -3.88 14.97 -4.29
C MET A 131 -2.78 15.63 -5.13
N GLN A 132 -2.66 16.95 -5.03
CA GLN A 132 -1.63 17.71 -5.75
C GLN A 132 -0.21 17.26 -5.41
N PHE A 133 0.01 16.80 -4.19
CA PHE A 133 1.28 16.24 -3.73
C PHE A 133 1.71 15.04 -4.57
N TYR A 134 0.81 14.09 -4.84
CA TYR A 134 1.13 12.88 -5.60
C TYR A 134 1.09 13.10 -7.11
N LYS A 135 0.18 13.92 -7.62
CA LYS A 135 0.08 14.23 -9.08
C LYS A 135 1.38 14.75 -9.69
N LYS A 136 2.24 15.37 -8.88
CA LYS A 136 3.53 15.93 -9.32
C LYS A 136 4.70 14.96 -9.15
N GLN A 137 4.48 13.72 -8.72
CA GLN A 137 5.54 12.74 -8.45
C GLN A 137 5.49 11.58 -9.43
N LEU A 138 6.68 11.18 -9.90
CA LEU A 138 6.90 9.90 -10.56
C LEU A 138 7.69 9.00 -9.60
N ARG A 139 7.00 8.06 -8.97
CA ARG A 139 7.58 7.13 -7.98
C ARG A 139 8.18 5.92 -8.70
N ILE A 140 9.52 5.90 -8.84
CA ILE A 140 10.24 4.78 -9.47
C ILE A 140 10.76 3.81 -8.40
N ALA A 141 11.66 4.27 -7.52
CA ALA A 141 12.26 3.43 -6.49
C ALA A 141 11.23 3.00 -5.40
N LEU A 142 10.25 3.86 -5.10
CA LEU A 142 9.23 3.63 -4.09
C LEU A 142 7.88 3.22 -4.67
N ARG A 143 7.83 2.72 -5.91
CA ARG A 143 6.57 2.39 -6.59
C ARG A 143 5.71 1.38 -5.83
N ASN A 144 6.34 0.45 -5.13
CA ASN A 144 5.65 -0.60 -4.37
C ASN A 144 5.24 -0.18 -2.95
N CYS A 145 5.78 0.95 -2.43
CA CYS A 145 5.43 1.45 -1.11
C CYS A 145 3.98 1.97 -1.11
N GLY A 146 3.18 1.47 -0.19
CA GLY A 146 1.75 1.75 -0.13
C GLY A 146 0.91 0.90 -1.09
N HIS A 147 1.54 -0.10 -1.73
CA HIS A 147 0.90 -0.98 -2.70
C HIS A 147 1.03 -2.46 -2.34
N ILE A 148 2.17 -2.89 -1.80
CA ILE A 148 2.39 -4.27 -1.37
C ILE A 148 2.59 -4.38 0.14
N ASN A 149 2.37 -5.58 0.67
CA ASN A 149 2.83 -5.99 1.99
C ASN A 149 4.32 -6.40 1.89
N PRO A 150 5.27 -5.66 2.49
CA PRO A 150 6.69 -5.97 2.41
C PRO A 150 7.09 -7.21 3.22
N GLU A 151 6.22 -7.74 4.08
CA GLU A 151 6.46 -8.93 4.89
C GLU A 151 5.99 -10.22 4.18
N ASP A 152 5.33 -10.10 3.02
CA ASP A 152 4.87 -11.24 2.21
C ASP A 152 5.72 -11.39 0.94
N ILE A 153 6.52 -12.47 0.91
CA ILE A 153 7.36 -12.80 -0.24
C ILE A 153 6.54 -13.06 -1.52
N SER A 154 5.30 -13.54 -1.38
CA SER A 154 4.42 -13.82 -2.51
C SER A 154 4.03 -12.53 -3.23
N GLU A 155 3.78 -11.46 -2.48
CA GLU A 155 3.50 -10.14 -3.04
C GLU A 155 4.73 -9.51 -3.72
N TYR A 156 5.93 -9.73 -3.16
CA TYR A 156 7.17 -9.30 -3.80
C TYR A 156 7.40 -10.03 -5.14
N ILE A 157 7.16 -11.35 -5.18
CA ILE A 157 7.26 -12.16 -6.40
C ILE A 157 6.19 -11.72 -7.41
N ALA A 158 4.95 -11.47 -6.97
CA ALA A 158 3.86 -10.98 -7.82
C ALA A 158 4.21 -9.65 -8.52
N ASN A 159 5.05 -8.83 -7.88
CA ASN A 159 5.60 -7.57 -8.43
C ASN A 159 6.94 -7.77 -9.15
N ASP A 160 7.14 -8.89 -9.82
CA ASP A 160 8.35 -9.22 -10.58
C ASP A 160 9.62 -9.31 -9.73
N GLY A 161 9.47 -9.53 -8.42
CA GLY A 161 10.57 -9.73 -7.48
C GLY A 161 11.47 -10.90 -7.90
N TYR A 162 12.78 -10.73 -7.72
CA TYR A 162 13.83 -11.65 -8.11
C TYR A 162 14.04 -11.88 -9.61
N LEU A 163 13.21 -11.36 -10.53
CA LEU A 163 13.43 -11.57 -11.97
C LEU A 163 14.78 -10.98 -12.43
N ALA A 164 15.13 -9.79 -11.94
CA ALA A 164 16.43 -9.19 -12.27
C ALA A 164 17.59 -10.01 -11.69
N LEU A 165 17.46 -10.55 -10.47
CA LEU A 165 18.46 -11.41 -9.88
C LEU A 165 18.63 -12.70 -10.69
N ALA A 166 17.53 -13.36 -11.06
CA ALA A 166 17.58 -14.56 -11.89
C ALA A 166 18.30 -14.29 -13.21
N LYS A 167 17.98 -13.18 -13.88
CA LYS A 167 18.71 -12.76 -15.11
C LYS A 167 20.21 -12.59 -14.87
N CYS A 168 20.60 -11.93 -13.78
CA CYS A 168 22.02 -11.76 -13.44
C CYS A 168 22.74 -13.10 -13.23
N LEU A 169 22.08 -14.05 -12.54
CA LEU A 169 22.68 -15.34 -12.22
C LEU A 169 22.73 -16.32 -13.41
N GLU A 170 21.75 -16.25 -14.30
CA GLU A 170 21.61 -17.22 -15.40
C GLU A 170 22.19 -16.71 -16.73
N GLU A 171 22.16 -15.40 -16.98
CA GLU A 171 22.41 -14.83 -18.30
C GLU A 171 23.60 -13.85 -18.35
N MET A 172 24.13 -13.41 -17.20
CA MET A 172 25.13 -12.34 -17.14
C MET A 172 26.41 -12.75 -16.41
N THR A 173 27.54 -12.27 -16.92
CA THR A 173 28.80 -12.31 -16.17
C THR A 173 28.86 -11.18 -15.12
N PRO A 174 29.68 -11.29 -14.06
CA PRO A 174 29.86 -10.21 -13.09
C PRO A 174 30.23 -8.86 -13.73
N GLN A 175 31.08 -8.90 -14.78
CA GLN A 175 31.47 -7.67 -15.47
C GLN A 175 30.30 -7.02 -16.22
N GLN A 176 29.43 -7.82 -16.86
CA GLN A 176 28.23 -7.29 -17.53
C GLN A 176 27.27 -6.63 -16.55
N VAL A 177 27.10 -7.18 -15.32
CA VAL A 177 26.30 -6.55 -14.28
C VAL A 177 26.89 -5.21 -13.86
N ILE A 178 28.22 -5.13 -13.66
CA ILE A 178 28.93 -3.89 -13.35
C ILE A 178 28.73 -2.85 -14.45
N ASP A 179 28.87 -3.25 -15.71
CA ASP A 179 28.76 -2.35 -16.86
C ASP A 179 27.33 -1.83 -17.02
N GLU A 180 26.32 -2.66 -16.79
CA GLU A 180 24.91 -2.25 -16.80
C GLU A 180 24.61 -1.24 -15.68
N MET A 181 25.12 -1.47 -14.46
CA MET A 181 24.99 -0.52 -13.37
C MET A 181 25.68 0.83 -13.66
N LYS A 182 26.87 0.82 -14.25
CA LYS A 182 27.56 2.05 -14.69
C LYS A 182 26.75 2.79 -15.76
N LYS A 183 26.26 2.07 -16.78
CA LYS A 183 25.45 2.61 -17.86
C LYS A 183 24.15 3.23 -17.41
N SER A 184 23.50 2.65 -16.38
CA SER A 184 22.25 3.16 -15.82
C SER A 184 22.39 4.55 -15.19
N GLY A 185 23.60 4.95 -14.78
CA GLY A 185 23.86 6.21 -14.08
C GLY A 185 23.24 6.27 -12.68
N LEU A 186 22.75 5.15 -12.14
CA LEU A 186 22.15 5.08 -10.79
C LEU A 186 23.18 5.50 -9.73
N ARG A 187 22.74 6.37 -8.82
CA ARG A 187 23.58 6.89 -7.72
C ARG A 187 22.83 6.79 -6.39
N GLY A 188 23.58 6.61 -5.31
CA GLY A 188 23.07 6.76 -3.96
C GLY A 188 22.60 8.20 -3.68
N ARG A 189 21.74 8.35 -2.69
CA ARG A 189 21.18 9.63 -2.22
C ARG A 189 21.30 9.80 -0.69
N GLY A 190 21.93 8.85 -0.03
CA GLY A 190 22.29 8.93 1.39
C GLY A 190 23.58 9.71 1.63
#